data_e17f652383c438267305126c9ac6f59a
#
_entry.id   e17f652383c438267305126c9ac6f59a
#
_cell.length_a   1.000
_cell.length_b   1.000
_cell.length_c   1.000
_cell.angle_alpha   90.00
_cell.angle_beta   90.00
_cell.angle_gamma   90.00
#
_symmetry.space_group_name_H-M   'P 1'
#
loop_
_entity.id
_entity.type
_entity.pdbx_description
1 polymer ?
#
loop_
_entity_poly.entity_id
_entity_poly.type
_entity_poly.pdbx_seq_one_letter_code
_entity_poly.pdbx_strand_id
1 'polypeptide(L)'
;MAKVKFDILESTCIPLPFENVDTDQIIPARFLSATSREGFGDNLFRDWRYKKTGEKNSEFVLNNPKYSGKVLVAGKNFGSGSSREHAVWAIFDYGFRAVVSSFFADIFMNNALNNGLLPIVISDELLIKLHDLIQKNPATKVKIDLEKQTFIIISTGDSVRFGINPYKKECLLKGLDDIDFLLSMKNLITGYETNKSLLK
;
A
#
# COMPACT_ATOMS: atom_id res chain seq x y z
N MET A 1 12.00 -13.77 4.99
CA MET A 1 10.69 -14.15 5.59
C MET A 1 9.64 -14.13 4.49
N ALA A 2 8.80 -15.18 4.40
CA ALA A 2 7.72 -15.20 3.41
C ALA A 2 6.80 -13.98 3.62
N LYS A 3 6.53 -13.25 2.53
CA LYS A 3 5.63 -12.10 2.56
C LYS A 3 4.19 -12.55 2.80
N VAL A 4 3.39 -11.69 3.39
CA VAL A 4 1.96 -11.95 3.58
C VAL A 4 1.29 -11.97 2.21
N LYS A 5 0.59 -13.07 1.90
CA LYS A 5 -0.20 -13.18 0.67
C LYS A 5 -1.32 -12.15 0.66
N PHE A 6 -1.55 -11.58 -0.51
CA PHE A 6 -2.69 -10.72 -0.76
C PHE A 6 -3.57 -11.39 -1.82
N ASP A 7 -4.80 -11.68 -1.48
CA ASP A 7 -5.79 -12.27 -2.39
C ASP A 7 -7.06 -11.41 -2.41
N ILE A 8 -7.93 -11.60 -1.42
CA ILE A 8 -9.13 -10.80 -1.23
C ILE A 8 -9.02 -10.05 0.09
N LEU A 9 -9.28 -8.75 0.06
CA LEU A 9 -9.36 -7.90 1.25
C LEU A 9 -10.73 -7.21 1.32
N GLU A 10 -11.49 -7.49 2.37
CA GLU A 10 -12.64 -6.69 2.75
C GLU A 10 -12.30 -5.93 4.03
N SER A 11 -12.43 -4.61 4.00
CA SER A 11 -12.05 -3.77 5.14
C SER A 11 -12.77 -2.44 5.09
N THR A 12 -12.91 -1.82 6.27
CA THR A 12 -13.18 -0.39 6.41
C THR A 12 -11.96 0.42 5.96
N CYS A 13 -12.16 1.72 5.76
CA CYS A 13 -11.17 2.63 5.22
C CYS A 13 -10.82 3.73 6.22
N ILE A 14 -9.56 4.18 6.18
CA ILE A 14 -9.11 5.37 6.89
C ILE A 14 -8.90 6.48 5.86
N PRO A 15 -9.64 7.60 5.93
CA PRO A 15 -9.53 8.69 4.97
C PRO A 15 -8.34 9.60 5.29
N LEU A 16 -7.52 9.90 4.29
CA LEU A 16 -6.42 10.87 4.35
C LEU A 16 -6.52 11.79 3.13
N PRO A 17 -7.47 12.76 3.11
CA PRO A 17 -7.82 13.53 1.92
C PRO A 17 -6.78 14.59 1.52
N PHE A 18 -5.56 14.51 2.04
CA PHE A 18 -4.48 15.41 1.68
C PHE A 18 -3.85 15.01 0.37
N GLU A 19 -3.68 15.98 -0.53
CA GLU A 19 -2.94 15.84 -1.78
C GLU A 19 -1.45 16.09 -1.57
N ASN A 20 -0.62 15.58 -2.49
CA ASN A 20 0.82 15.78 -2.50
C ASN A 20 1.52 15.37 -1.20
N VAL A 21 1.00 14.33 -0.56
CA VAL A 21 1.64 13.77 0.64
C VAL A 21 2.98 13.18 0.25
N ASP A 22 4.06 13.80 0.75
CA ASP A 22 5.41 13.35 0.46
C ASP A 22 5.93 12.29 1.45
N THR A 23 7.04 11.67 1.10
CA THR A 23 7.64 10.62 1.90
C THR A 23 8.20 11.11 3.25
N ASP A 24 8.54 12.41 3.39
CA ASP A 24 8.93 13.00 4.67
C ASP A 24 7.74 13.15 5.62
N GLN A 25 6.56 13.44 5.09
CA GLN A 25 5.33 13.50 5.86
C GLN A 25 4.89 12.10 6.29
N ILE A 26 5.06 11.09 5.41
CA ILE A 26 4.76 9.70 5.73
C ILE A 26 5.70 9.18 6.83
N ILE A 27 7.01 9.41 6.66
CA ILE A 27 8.05 9.01 7.62
C ILE A 27 9.15 10.07 7.71
N PRO A 28 9.24 10.82 8.82
CA PRO A 28 10.25 11.87 8.95
C PRO A 28 11.68 11.34 8.86
N ALA A 29 12.57 12.11 8.22
CA ALA A 29 13.94 11.71 7.88
C ALA A 29 14.74 11.20 9.09
N ARG A 30 14.47 11.71 10.31
CA ARG A 30 15.14 11.27 11.55
C ARG A 30 14.96 9.79 11.90
N PHE A 31 14.00 9.09 11.28
CA PHE A 31 13.76 7.66 11.50
C PHE A 31 14.38 6.76 10.42
N LEU A 32 15.06 7.33 9.42
CA LEU A 32 15.61 6.57 8.29
C LEU A 32 16.88 5.77 8.62
N SER A 33 17.49 6.00 9.78
CA SER A 33 18.65 5.23 10.25
C SER A 33 18.29 3.81 10.76
N ALA A 34 16.99 3.50 10.86
CA ALA A 34 16.55 2.19 11.31
C ALA A 34 16.84 1.12 10.25
N THR A 35 17.42 0.00 10.69
CA THR A 35 17.72 -1.17 9.85
C THR A 35 16.68 -2.27 9.99
N SER A 36 15.77 -2.18 10.97
CA SER A 36 14.68 -3.12 11.21
C SER A 36 13.33 -2.51 10.81
N ARG A 37 12.46 -3.35 10.27
CA ARG A 37 11.07 -2.98 9.95
C ARG A 37 10.13 -3.09 11.15
N GLU A 38 10.51 -3.84 12.17
CA GLU A 38 9.68 -4.13 13.34
C GLU A 38 9.47 -2.87 14.17
N GLY A 39 8.21 -2.57 14.51
CA GLY A 39 7.82 -1.36 15.25
C GLY A 39 7.90 -0.06 14.44
N PHE A 40 8.14 -0.17 13.11
CA PHE A 40 8.32 1.01 12.27
C PHE A 40 7.01 1.79 12.05
N GLY A 41 5.87 1.10 12.14
CA GLY A 41 4.53 1.67 12.04
C GLY A 41 4.21 2.74 13.09
N ASP A 42 4.88 2.72 14.25
CA ASP A 42 4.72 3.75 15.27
C ASP A 42 5.17 5.13 14.78
N ASN A 43 6.06 5.16 13.80
CA ASN A 43 6.58 6.40 13.21
C ASN A 43 5.78 6.88 11.98
N LEU A 44 4.77 6.12 11.54
CA LEU A 44 3.89 6.52 10.46
C LEU A 44 3.22 7.86 10.77
N PHE A 45 3.35 8.84 9.87
CA PHE A 45 2.82 10.20 10.04
C PHE A 45 3.15 10.80 11.42
N ARG A 46 4.35 10.56 11.92
CA ARG A 46 4.73 10.90 13.29
C ARG A 46 4.44 12.34 13.66
N ASP A 47 4.78 13.29 12.77
CA ASP A 47 4.64 14.72 13.01
C ASP A 47 3.19 15.22 12.91
N TRP A 48 2.31 14.42 12.32
CA TRP A 48 0.86 14.68 12.27
C TRP A 48 0.13 13.98 13.42
N ARG A 49 0.58 12.78 13.80
CA ARG A 49 -0.03 11.97 14.87
C ARG A 49 0.30 12.46 16.26
N TYR A 50 1.39 13.19 16.42
CA TYR A 50 1.84 13.65 17.73
C TYR A 50 2.18 15.13 17.71
N LYS A 51 1.84 15.82 18.81
CA LYS A 51 2.25 17.20 19.05
C LYS A 51 3.74 17.25 19.42
N LYS A 52 4.35 18.44 19.36
CA LYS A 52 5.74 18.65 19.81
C LYS A 52 5.96 18.26 21.28
N THR A 53 4.90 18.27 22.09
CA THR A 53 4.90 17.81 23.49
C THR A 53 4.99 16.29 23.64
N GLY A 54 4.85 15.51 22.56
CA GLY A 54 4.78 14.05 22.57
C GLY A 54 3.36 13.48 22.75
N GLU A 55 2.38 14.33 23.03
CA GLU A 55 0.98 13.92 23.16
C GLU A 55 0.38 13.55 21.81
N LYS A 56 -0.54 12.57 21.81
CA LYS A 56 -1.30 12.23 20.61
C LYS A 56 -2.18 13.39 20.15
N ASN A 57 -2.12 13.71 18.87
CA ASN A 57 -3.04 14.64 18.23
C ASN A 57 -4.35 13.91 17.92
N SER A 58 -5.38 14.09 18.74
CA SER A 58 -6.69 13.45 18.60
C SER A 58 -7.46 13.88 17.36
N GLU A 59 -7.11 15.02 16.76
CA GLU A 59 -7.74 15.51 15.53
C GLU A 59 -7.25 14.78 14.29
N PHE A 60 -6.05 14.19 14.36
CA PHE A 60 -5.52 13.46 13.21
C PHE A 60 -6.23 12.10 13.04
N VAL A 61 -6.61 11.80 11.82
CA VAL A 61 -7.49 10.67 11.46
C VAL A 61 -7.00 9.31 12.00
N LEU A 62 -5.69 9.04 12.00
CA LEU A 62 -5.15 7.77 12.48
C LEU A 62 -5.19 7.63 14.02
N ASN A 63 -5.40 8.71 14.74
CA ASN A 63 -5.58 8.71 16.19
C ASN A 63 -7.05 8.78 16.61
N ASN A 64 -7.96 8.99 15.63
CA ASN A 64 -9.38 9.10 15.89
C ASN A 64 -10.00 7.69 15.91
N PRO A 65 -10.56 7.22 17.05
CA PRO A 65 -11.12 5.87 17.18
C PRO A 65 -12.34 5.62 16.28
N LYS A 66 -12.90 6.68 15.70
CA LYS A 66 -13.99 6.60 14.72
C LYS A 66 -13.59 5.84 13.47
N TYR A 67 -12.30 5.87 13.10
CA TYR A 67 -11.78 5.23 11.89
C TYR A 67 -10.91 4.05 12.24
N SER A 68 -11.12 2.95 11.55
CA SER A 68 -10.31 1.74 11.64
C SER A 68 -10.30 1.04 10.28
N GLY A 69 -9.31 0.20 10.03
CA GLY A 69 -9.28 -0.59 8.80
C GLY A 69 -7.87 -0.78 8.25
N LYS A 70 -7.80 -1.59 7.19
CA LYS A 70 -6.55 -1.97 6.51
C LYS A 70 -6.35 -1.25 5.17
N VAL A 71 -7.23 -0.33 4.81
CA VAL A 71 -7.19 0.44 3.56
C VAL A 71 -7.04 1.92 3.88
N LEU A 72 -5.94 2.52 3.44
CA LEU A 72 -5.73 3.96 3.50
C LEU A 72 -6.26 4.59 2.21
N VAL A 73 -7.19 5.54 2.30
CA VAL A 73 -7.69 6.30 1.16
C VAL A 73 -7.03 7.67 1.19
N ALA A 74 -6.04 7.85 0.33
CA ALA A 74 -5.21 9.05 0.27
C ALA A 74 -5.65 10.00 -0.84
N GLY A 75 -5.30 11.27 -0.73
CA GLY A 75 -5.49 12.25 -1.81
C GLY A 75 -4.52 12.01 -2.97
N LYS A 76 -4.66 12.81 -4.02
CA LYS A 76 -3.87 12.74 -5.25
C LYS A 76 -2.36 12.95 -4.99
N ASN A 77 -1.51 12.32 -5.81
CA ASN A 77 -0.05 12.44 -5.78
C ASN A 77 0.56 11.98 -4.44
N PHE A 78 0.10 10.82 -3.96
CA PHE A 78 0.58 10.23 -2.70
C PHE A 78 1.96 9.60 -2.87
N GLY A 79 2.84 9.81 -1.87
CA GLY A 79 4.19 9.25 -1.84
C GLY A 79 5.18 10.01 -2.71
N SER A 80 4.92 11.31 -2.99
CA SER A 80 5.85 12.20 -3.70
C SER A 80 7.16 12.42 -2.91
N GLY A 81 8.13 13.08 -3.54
CA GLY A 81 9.42 13.39 -2.90
C GLY A 81 10.47 12.29 -3.05
N SER A 82 11.34 12.16 -2.07
CA SER A 82 12.50 11.26 -2.12
C SER A 82 12.11 9.79 -2.13
N SER A 83 12.92 8.95 -2.82
CA SER A 83 12.75 7.50 -2.81
C SER A 83 13.02 6.92 -1.43
N ARG A 84 11.96 6.66 -0.66
CA ARG A 84 12.07 6.09 0.70
C ARG A 84 11.23 4.83 0.83
N GLU A 85 11.89 3.71 0.79
CA GLU A 85 11.26 2.43 1.07
C GLU A 85 10.68 2.36 2.49
N HIS A 86 11.30 3.07 3.42
CA HIS A 86 10.85 3.23 4.80
C HIS A 86 9.43 3.80 4.93
N ALA A 87 8.98 4.65 3.98
CA ALA A 87 7.61 5.14 3.97
C ALA A 87 6.61 4.00 3.81
N VAL A 88 6.93 3.05 2.93
CA VAL A 88 6.11 1.85 2.72
C VAL A 88 6.17 0.92 3.92
N TRP A 89 7.34 0.74 4.53
CA TRP A 89 7.48 -0.06 5.75
C TRP A 89 6.60 0.48 6.86
N ALA A 90 6.60 1.80 7.09
CA ALA A 90 5.77 2.44 8.11
C ALA A 90 4.28 2.20 7.86
N ILE A 91 3.81 2.34 6.62
CA ILE A 91 2.41 2.10 6.25
C ILE A 91 2.04 0.63 6.47
N PHE A 92 2.88 -0.31 6.00
CA PHE A 92 2.61 -1.74 6.10
C PHE A 92 2.66 -2.24 7.53
N ASP A 93 3.66 -1.84 8.32
CA ASP A 93 3.85 -2.25 9.71
C ASP A 93 2.75 -1.64 10.62
N TYR A 94 2.24 -0.45 10.30
CA TYR A 94 1.09 0.13 10.98
C TYR A 94 -0.19 -0.72 10.83
N GLY A 95 -0.25 -1.58 9.81
CA GLY A 95 -1.35 -2.51 9.58
C GLY A 95 -2.10 -2.32 8.27
N PHE A 96 -1.76 -1.32 7.46
CA PHE A 96 -2.36 -1.18 6.14
C PHE A 96 -1.90 -2.30 5.19
N ARG A 97 -2.79 -2.66 4.26
CA ARG A 97 -2.54 -3.65 3.22
C ARG A 97 -2.76 -3.09 1.82
N ALA A 98 -3.55 -2.03 1.72
CA ALA A 98 -3.76 -1.30 0.48
C ALA A 98 -3.79 0.21 0.73
N VAL A 99 -3.36 0.97 -0.28
CA VAL A 99 -3.52 2.42 -0.36
C VAL A 99 -4.27 2.73 -1.65
N VAL A 100 -5.30 3.55 -1.56
CA VAL A 100 -6.13 3.99 -2.69
C VAL A 100 -5.89 5.47 -2.91
N SER A 101 -5.64 5.86 -4.16
CA SER A 101 -5.44 7.26 -4.57
C SER A 101 -5.81 7.39 -6.05
N SER A 102 -5.95 8.60 -6.56
CA SER A 102 -6.10 8.82 -8.00
C SER A 102 -4.75 8.92 -8.74
N PHE A 103 -3.66 9.14 -8.01
CA PHE A 103 -2.31 9.16 -8.57
C PHE A 103 -1.28 8.88 -7.47
N PHE A 104 -0.25 8.12 -7.79
CA PHE A 104 0.91 7.87 -6.93
C PHE A 104 2.19 8.31 -7.63
N ALA A 105 3.18 8.73 -6.85
CA ALA A 105 4.55 8.84 -7.36
C ALA A 105 5.08 7.45 -7.75
N ASP A 106 5.73 7.34 -8.92
CA ASP A 106 6.16 6.07 -9.51
C ASP A 106 7.06 5.24 -8.57
N ILE A 107 8.00 5.92 -7.91
CA ILE A 107 8.93 5.26 -6.99
C ILE A 107 8.18 4.69 -5.78
N PHE A 108 7.22 5.45 -5.22
CA PHE A 108 6.40 4.96 -4.12
C PHE A 108 5.58 3.74 -4.53
N MET A 109 4.96 3.78 -5.72
CA MET A 109 4.17 2.67 -6.25
C MET A 109 5.01 1.38 -6.37
N ASN A 110 6.22 1.49 -6.92
CA ASN A 110 7.13 0.35 -7.06
C ASN A 110 7.58 -0.19 -5.70
N ASN A 111 7.97 0.69 -4.77
CA ASN A 111 8.34 0.30 -3.41
C ASN A 111 7.17 -0.38 -2.67
N ALA A 112 5.94 0.12 -2.85
CA ALA A 112 4.74 -0.46 -2.26
C ALA A 112 4.54 -1.92 -2.71
N LEU A 113 4.56 -2.17 -4.01
CA LEU A 113 4.43 -3.50 -4.58
C LEU A 113 5.57 -4.44 -4.12
N ASN A 114 6.80 -3.94 -4.03
CA ASN A 114 7.95 -4.70 -3.55
C ASN A 114 7.85 -5.09 -2.07
N ASN A 115 7.06 -4.36 -1.29
CA ASN A 115 6.92 -4.59 0.15
C ASN A 115 5.57 -5.18 0.57
N GLY A 116 4.75 -5.65 -0.39
CA GLY A 116 3.49 -6.33 -0.09
C GLY A 116 2.32 -5.38 0.20
N LEU A 117 2.49 -4.06 -0.02
CA LEU A 117 1.45 -3.06 0.04
C LEU A 117 0.86 -2.84 -1.35
N LEU A 118 -0.46 -2.96 -1.50
CA LEU A 118 -1.14 -2.81 -2.79
C LEU A 118 -1.56 -1.36 -3.03
N PRO A 119 -0.92 -0.61 -3.96
CA PRO A 119 -1.40 0.68 -4.42
C PRO A 119 -2.51 0.47 -5.46
N ILE A 120 -3.64 1.16 -5.29
CA ILE A 120 -4.80 1.08 -6.18
C ILE A 120 -5.09 2.47 -6.72
N VAL A 121 -5.03 2.62 -8.04
CA VAL A 121 -5.39 3.86 -8.74
C VAL A 121 -6.85 3.80 -9.13
N ILE A 122 -7.63 4.81 -8.74
CA ILE A 122 -9.03 5.03 -9.14
C ILE A 122 -9.19 6.42 -9.73
N SER A 123 -10.31 6.74 -10.36
CA SER A 123 -10.55 8.08 -10.89
C SER A 123 -10.69 9.12 -9.78
N ASP A 124 -10.41 10.41 -10.09
CA ASP A 124 -10.59 11.52 -9.15
C ASP A 124 -12.04 11.59 -8.64
N GLU A 125 -13.04 11.36 -9.51
CA GLU A 125 -14.46 11.40 -9.16
C GLU A 125 -14.82 10.30 -8.15
N LEU A 126 -14.33 9.07 -8.38
CA LEU A 126 -14.58 7.96 -7.47
C LEU A 126 -13.85 8.15 -6.14
N LEU A 127 -12.67 8.75 -6.16
CA LEU A 127 -11.90 9.05 -4.95
C LEU A 127 -12.64 10.08 -4.07
N ILE A 128 -13.14 11.16 -4.66
CA ILE A 128 -13.95 12.18 -3.95
C ILE A 128 -15.20 11.52 -3.36
N LYS A 129 -15.93 10.75 -4.17
CA LYS A 129 -17.13 10.02 -3.70
C LYS A 129 -16.81 9.09 -2.52
N LEU A 130 -15.68 8.37 -2.58
CA LEU A 130 -15.26 7.46 -1.52
C LEU A 130 -14.93 8.22 -0.22
N HIS A 131 -14.23 9.36 -0.31
CA HIS A 131 -13.95 10.21 0.84
C HIS A 131 -15.25 10.70 1.50
N ASP A 132 -16.22 11.17 0.71
CA ASP A 132 -17.52 11.63 1.20
C ASP A 132 -18.30 10.49 1.90
N LEU A 133 -18.27 9.28 1.33
CA LEU A 133 -18.94 8.12 1.92
C LEU A 133 -18.30 7.74 3.27
N ILE A 134 -16.97 7.72 3.36
CA ILE A 134 -16.27 7.40 4.61
C ILE A 134 -16.52 8.48 5.67
N GLN A 135 -16.58 9.75 5.29
CA GLN A 135 -16.85 10.85 6.20
C GLN A 135 -18.28 10.76 6.79
N LYS A 136 -19.27 10.43 5.94
CA LYS A 136 -20.67 10.25 6.35
C LYS A 136 -20.85 8.98 7.18
N ASN A 137 -20.18 7.90 6.80
CA ASN A 137 -20.23 6.61 7.49
C ASN A 137 -18.83 5.97 7.60
N PRO A 138 -18.16 6.09 8.75
CA PRO A 138 -16.84 5.49 8.97
C PRO A 138 -16.79 3.96 8.85
N ALA A 139 -17.94 3.30 8.93
CA ALA A 139 -18.05 1.86 8.72
C ALA A 139 -18.12 1.47 7.22
N THR A 140 -17.96 2.44 6.30
CA THR A 140 -17.90 2.18 4.86
C THR A 140 -16.80 1.18 4.55
N LYS A 141 -17.21 0.05 3.96
CA LYS A 141 -16.29 -1.03 3.57
C LYS A 141 -16.05 -1.05 2.08
N VAL A 142 -14.84 -1.45 1.74
CA VAL A 142 -14.44 -1.77 0.37
C VAL A 142 -14.03 -3.23 0.29
N LYS A 143 -14.20 -3.82 -0.89
CA LYS A 143 -13.68 -5.14 -1.23
C LYS A 143 -12.68 -5.00 -2.38
N ILE A 144 -11.51 -5.57 -2.17
CA ILE A 144 -10.41 -5.61 -3.13
C ILE A 144 -10.17 -7.08 -3.47
N ASP A 145 -10.28 -7.43 -4.75
CA ASP A 145 -9.97 -8.76 -5.28
C ASP A 145 -8.77 -8.59 -6.22
N LEU A 146 -7.61 -9.06 -5.78
CA LEU A 146 -6.37 -8.89 -6.54
C LEU A 146 -6.37 -9.78 -7.80
N GLU A 147 -6.93 -10.98 -7.72
CA GLU A 147 -6.96 -11.88 -8.86
C GLU A 147 -7.80 -11.31 -10.00
N LYS A 148 -8.99 -10.78 -9.68
CA LYS A 148 -9.87 -10.10 -10.65
C LYS A 148 -9.48 -8.66 -10.93
N GLN A 149 -8.54 -8.10 -10.14
CA GLN A 149 -8.13 -6.71 -10.20
C GLN A 149 -9.34 -5.76 -10.08
N THR A 150 -10.22 -6.02 -9.11
CA THR A 150 -11.43 -5.23 -8.88
C THR A 150 -11.40 -4.57 -7.51
N PHE A 151 -11.82 -3.30 -7.48
CA PHE A 151 -12.05 -2.51 -6.29
C PHE A 151 -13.55 -2.18 -6.25
N ILE A 152 -14.22 -2.48 -5.13
CA ILE A 152 -15.67 -2.35 -4.99
C ILE A 152 -15.98 -1.60 -3.69
N ILE A 153 -16.81 -0.56 -3.77
CA ILE A 153 -17.42 0.10 -2.61
C ILE A 153 -18.70 -0.67 -2.26
N ILE A 154 -18.70 -1.39 -1.14
CA ILE A 154 -19.76 -2.36 -0.83
C ILE A 154 -21.13 -1.68 -0.67
N SER A 155 -21.15 -0.48 -0.06
CA SER A 155 -22.42 0.23 0.24
C SER A 155 -23.15 0.75 -1.00
N THR A 156 -22.43 1.05 -2.09
CA THR A 156 -23.01 1.61 -3.31
C THR A 156 -22.98 0.65 -4.49
N GLY A 157 -22.17 -0.41 -4.42
CA GLY A 157 -21.95 -1.33 -5.52
C GLY A 157 -21.04 -0.78 -6.63
N ASP A 158 -20.50 0.43 -6.47
CA ASP A 158 -19.54 0.96 -7.44
C ASP A 158 -18.33 0.04 -7.54
N SER A 159 -17.99 -0.37 -8.75
CA SER A 159 -16.89 -1.30 -9.03
C SER A 159 -16.02 -0.77 -10.15
N VAL A 160 -14.71 -0.81 -9.95
CA VAL A 160 -13.72 -0.43 -10.97
C VAL A 160 -12.62 -1.49 -11.06
N ARG A 161 -12.03 -1.62 -12.24
CA ARG A 161 -10.82 -2.40 -12.44
C ARG A 161 -9.60 -1.52 -12.24
N PHE A 162 -8.58 -2.04 -11.57
CA PHE A 162 -7.29 -1.37 -11.41
C PHE A 162 -6.18 -2.14 -12.15
N GLY A 163 -5.18 -1.38 -12.61
CA GLY A 163 -3.99 -1.95 -13.26
C GLY A 163 -2.94 -2.37 -12.24
N ILE A 164 -2.26 -3.47 -12.52
CA ILE A 164 -1.07 -3.93 -11.81
C ILE A 164 -0.17 -4.69 -12.77
N ASN A 165 1.14 -4.56 -12.61
CA ASN A 165 2.10 -5.36 -13.36
C ASN A 165 1.88 -6.86 -13.08
N PRO A 166 1.76 -7.74 -14.11
CA PRO A 166 1.46 -9.16 -13.92
C PRO A 166 2.45 -9.89 -13.01
N TYR A 167 3.74 -9.58 -13.12
CA TYR A 167 4.77 -10.14 -12.27
C TYR A 167 4.58 -9.77 -10.79
N LYS A 168 4.33 -8.47 -10.51
CA LYS A 168 4.08 -8.00 -9.13
C LYS A 168 2.77 -8.55 -8.57
N LYS A 169 1.74 -8.71 -9.41
CA LYS A 169 0.50 -9.39 -9.04
C LYS A 169 0.77 -10.83 -8.56
N GLU A 170 1.53 -11.58 -9.33
CA GLU A 170 1.87 -12.96 -8.99
C GLU A 170 2.67 -13.05 -7.69
N CYS A 171 3.66 -12.15 -7.50
CA CYS A 171 4.41 -12.04 -6.26
C CYS A 171 3.50 -11.77 -5.05
N LEU A 172 2.54 -10.84 -5.16
CA LEU A 172 1.59 -10.53 -4.08
C LEU A 172 0.66 -11.72 -3.78
N LEU A 173 0.07 -12.36 -4.81
CA LEU A 173 -0.82 -13.51 -4.66
C LEU A 173 -0.13 -14.69 -3.97
N LYS A 174 1.13 -14.94 -4.31
CA LYS A 174 1.92 -16.05 -3.78
C LYS A 174 2.68 -15.72 -2.49
N GLY A 175 2.80 -14.43 -2.13
CA GLY A 175 3.59 -13.97 -0.99
C GLY A 175 5.09 -14.15 -1.23
N LEU A 176 5.56 -13.92 -2.46
CA LEU A 176 6.95 -14.04 -2.88
C LEU A 176 7.63 -12.68 -2.93
N ASP A 177 8.91 -12.63 -2.62
CA ASP A 177 9.76 -11.52 -3.05
C ASP A 177 10.41 -11.83 -4.41
N ASP A 178 11.23 -10.89 -4.91
CA ASP A 178 11.84 -11.03 -6.24
C ASP A 178 12.81 -12.22 -6.28
N ILE A 179 13.50 -12.52 -5.18
CA ILE A 179 14.41 -13.67 -5.06
C ILE A 179 13.61 -14.98 -4.99
N ASP A 180 12.58 -15.03 -4.16
CA ASP A 180 11.70 -16.20 -4.05
C ASP A 180 11.05 -16.54 -5.39
N PHE A 181 10.64 -15.52 -6.15
CA PHE A 181 10.09 -15.70 -7.49
C PHE A 181 11.12 -16.32 -8.44
N LEU A 182 12.36 -15.79 -8.48
CA LEU A 182 13.43 -16.35 -9.30
C LEU A 182 13.75 -17.78 -8.90
N LEU A 183 13.81 -18.09 -7.61
CA LEU A 183 14.02 -19.45 -7.11
C LEU A 183 12.90 -20.40 -7.55
N SER A 184 11.66 -19.92 -7.62
CA SER A 184 10.53 -20.73 -8.11
C SER A 184 10.66 -21.11 -9.58
N MET A 185 11.43 -20.35 -10.37
CA MET A 185 11.71 -20.58 -11.79
C MET A 185 13.00 -21.38 -12.05
N LYS A 186 13.70 -21.83 -11.00
CA LYS A 186 15.00 -22.51 -11.11
C LYS A 186 15.02 -23.63 -12.17
N ASN A 187 14.00 -24.46 -12.21
CA ASN A 187 13.92 -25.57 -13.17
C ASN A 187 13.84 -25.07 -14.62
N LEU A 188 13.13 -23.97 -14.87
CA LEU A 188 13.04 -23.35 -16.20
C LEU A 188 14.38 -22.74 -16.61
N ILE A 189 15.05 -22.08 -15.66
CA ILE A 189 16.39 -21.48 -15.88
C ILE A 189 17.40 -22.59 -16.22
N THR A 190 17.45 -23.65 -15.41
CA THR A 190 18.35 -24.80 -15.68
C THR A 190 18.06 -25.46 -17.02
N GLY A 191 16.77 -25.64 -17.38
CA GLY A 191 16.38 -26.18 -18.69
C GLY A 191 16.86 -25.29 -19.84
N TYR A 192 16.75 -23.98 -19.72
CA TYR A 192 17.24 -23.03 -20.72
C TYR A 192 18.77 -23.09 -20.85
N GLU A 193 19.51 -23.10 -19.75
CA GLU A 193 20.98 -23.17 -19.73
C GLU A 193 21.48 -24.47 -20.37
N THR A 194 20.84 -25.61 -20.08
CA THR A 194 21.18 -26.91 -20.66
C THR A 194 20.95 -26.90 -22.17
N ASN A 195 19.82 -26.41 -22.64
CA ASN A 195 19.52 -26.32 -24.07
C ASN A 195 20.48 -25.38 -24.81
N LYS A 196 20.88 -24.25 -24.18
CA LYS A 196 21.82 -23.31 -24.76
C LYS A 196 23.25 -23.90 -24.87
N SER A 197 23.66 -24.79 -23.94
CA SER A 197 24.94 -25.47 -23.99
C SER A 197 25.02 -26.52 -25.10
N LEU A 198 23.87 -27.06 -25.54
CA LEU A 198 23.77 -27.99 -26.66
C LEU A 198 23.81 -27.32 -28.04
N LEU A 199 23.69 -25.99 -28.10
CA LEU A 199 23.74 -25.19 -29.33
C LEU A 199 25.13 -24.56 -29.60
N LYS A 200 26.11 -24.86 -28.77
CA LYS A 200 27.55 -24.53 -28.94
C LYS A 200 28.32 -25.76 -29.34
#